data_9bf8646480a9eb79480eccf7b58d79d8
#
_entry.id   9bf8646480a9eb79480eccf7b58d79d8
#
_cell.length_a   1.000
_cell.length_b   1.000
_cell.length_c   1.000
_cell.angle_alpha   90.00
_cell.angle_beta   90.00
_cell.angle_gamma   90.00
#
_symmetry.space_group_name_H-M   'P 1'
#
loop_
_entity.id
_entity.type
_entity.pdbx_description
1 polymer ?
#
loop_
_entity_poly.entity_id
_entity_poly.type
_entity_poly.pdbx_seq_one_letter_code
_entity_poly.pdbx_strand_id
1 'polypeptide(L)'
;MSLRESRAVAVAVVTAATFTDIVALGVAVPVLPDLSRRLGASPAIIGLLFGSFGATMLVVSMPMGAVSDRIGRRTPMLVGLAALAGATLLFAYAQRLPALFAARLVQGAADATTWVVGFALIADLYPPETRGRVTGIILGGTSVAYMVGPSIGGWLYEAGGIRLPFLFVTGMAILTIAAFAWLRLPEHRASREPVPIARLVRTPQILTCSVVVLLMAATMTMFEPLFVLYLQDSLHIGPARVGTVFAAAALGNTFFHPLVGRMADRWGARRLSGIGLLASAGVLPFIAQVWSFPSAVVLCLLQAAAFAIVGSPSLTFMADATSEAGLGSFGTAYGLYNAVWAVGLLAGPALGGYLYEHMRFSMLALGWSAVVVAVTLLLPVFRSAFAAHRSSPSSRPETPR
;
A
#
# COMPACT_ATOMS: atom_id res chain seq x y z
N MET A 1 13.50 15.23 -31.16
CA MET A 1 13.23 15.20 -29.68
C MET A 1 14.39 14.46 -29.04
N SER A 2 15.17 15.11 -28.20
CA SER A 2 16.29 14.45 -27.48
C SER A 2 15.77 13.40 -26.51
N LEU A 3 16.58 12.38 -26.18
CA LEU A 3 16.22 11.37 -25.17
C LEU A 3 15.82 12.01 -23.83
N ARG A 4 16.41 13.18 -23.50
CA ARG A 4 16.11 13.93 -22.27
C ARG A 4 14.71 14.54 -22.24
N GLU A 5 14.06 14.70 -23.39
CA GLU A 5 12.71 15.28 -23.55
C GLU A 5 11.66 14.21 -23.88
N SER A 6 12.09 12.94 -23.93
CA SER A 6 11.20 11.83 -24.28
C SER A 6 10.21 11.53 -23.16
N ARG A 7 8.92 11.53 -23.49
CA ARG A 7 7.85 11.13 -22.56
C ARG A 7 8.04 9.70 -22.04
N ALA A 8 8.53 8.79 -22.89
CA ALA A 8 8.79 7.40 -22.49
C ALA A 8 9.92 7.31 -21.44
N VAL A 9 10.97 8.14 -21.60
CA VAL A 9 12.06 8.22 -20.61
C VAL A 9 11.52 8.80 -19.28
N ALA A 10 10.65 9.81 -19.33
CA ALA A 10 10.01 10.33 -18.13
C ALA A 10 9.19 9.25 -17.39
N VAL A 11 8.43 8.42 -18.10
CA VAL A 11 7.72 7.27 -17.51
C VAL A 11 8.70 6.29 -16.87
N ALA A 12 9.77 5.92 -17.56
CA ALA A 12 10.78 5.00 -17.03
C ALA A 12 11.42 5.53 -15.74
N VAL A 13 11.75 6.84 -15.70
CA VAL A 13 12.35 7.46 -14.51
C VAL A 13 11.35 7.59 -13.36
N VAL A 14 10.07 7.92 -13.62
CA VAL A 14 9.02 7.92 -12.58
C VAL A 14 8.79 6.50 -12.07
N THR A 15 8.76 5.50 -12.96
CA THR A 15 8.66 4.09 -12.56
C THR A 15 9.86 3.67 -11.69
N ALA A 16 11.09 4.09 -12.04
CA ALA A 16 12.27 3.82 -11.24
C ALA A 16 12.20 4.51 -9.86
N ALA A 17 11.63 5.72 -9.79
CA ALA A 17 11.45 6.45 -8.53
C ALA A 17 10.45 5.73 -7.61
N THR A 18 9.26 5.39 -8.11
CA THR A 18 8.26 4.65 -7.33
C THR A 18 8.73 3.22 -7.01
N PHE A 19 9.45 2.57 -7.91
CA PHE A 19 10.08 1.27 -7.67
C PHE A 19 11.07 1.34 -6.50
N THR A 20 11.99 2.31 -6.52
CA THR A 20 12.99 2.51 -5.47
C THR A 20 12.34 2.77 -4.12
N ASP A 21 11.29 3.57 -4.10
CA ASP A 21 10.53 3.91 -2.90
C ASP A 21 9.85 2.67 -2.28
N ILE A 22 9.19 1.87 -3.10
CA ILE A 22 8.56 0.62 -2.64
C ILE A 22 9.60 -0.45 -2.23
N VAL A 23 10.75 -0.52 -2.91
CA VAL A 23 11.87 -1.39 -2.45
C VAL A 23 12.37 -0.93 -1.08
N ALA A 24 12.48 0.40 -0.85
CA ALA A 24 12.87 0.95 0.46
C ALA A 24 11.89 0.54 1.57
N LEU A 25 10.58 0.55 1.27
CA LEU A 25 9.54 0.09 2.18
C LEU A 25 9.66 -1.42 2.44
N GLY A 26 9.78 -2.21 1.37
CA GLY A 26 9.86 -3.67 1.44
C GLY A 26 11.10 -4.18 2.17
N VAL A 27 12.26 -3.57 1.96
CA VAL A 27 13.52 -3.88 2.67
C VAL A 27 13.38 -3.72 4.18
N ALA A 28 12.62 -2.71 4.63
CA ALA A 28 12.41 -2.46 6.04
C ALA A 28 11.59 -3.57 6.74
N VAL A 29 10.72 -4.27 6.02
CA VAL A 29 9.80 -5.29 6.58
C VAL A 29 10.54 -6.37 7.37
N PRO A 30 11.49 -7.14 6.80
CA PRO A 30 12.21 -8.19 7.53
C PRO A 30 13.30 -7.66 8.47
N VAL A 31 13.80 -6.44 8.26
CA VAL A 31 15.00 -5.91 8.94
C VAL A 31 14.66 -5.01 10.12
N LEU A 32 13.69 -4.12 9.95
CA LEU A 32 13.40 -3.06 10.91
C LEU A 32 12.88 -3.57 12.26
N PRO A 33 12.04 -4.63 12.36
CA PRO A 33 11.64 -5.19 13.65
C PRO A 33 12.83 -5.71 14.47
N ASP A 34 13.78 -6.41 13.84
CA ASP A 34 14.98 -6.90 14.53
C ASP A 34 15.91 -5.75 14.96
N LEU A 35 16.16 -4.77 14.07
CA LEU A 35 16.92 -3.57 14.41
C LEU A 35 16.31 -2.83 15.59
N SER A 36 14.99 -2.64 15.58
CA SER A 36 14.27 -1.92 16.65
C SER A 36 14.40 -2.64 17.99
N ARG A 37 14.27 -3.97 18.00
CA ARG A 37 14.43 -4.79 19.22
C ARG A 37 15.85 -4.71 19.78
N ARG A 38 16.88 -4.74 18.94
CA ARG A 38 18.28 -4.54 19.37
C ARG A 38 18.50 -3.20 20.04
N LEU A 39 17.68 -2.21 19.74
CA LEU A 39 17.67 -0.87 20.36
C LEU A 39 16.70 -0.76 21.55
N GLY A 40 16.12 -1.87 22.02
CA GLY A 40 15.25 -1.93 23.18
C GLY A 40 13.79 -1.58 22.90
N ALA A 41 13.33 -1.64 21.64
CA ALA A 41 11.93 -1.38 21.31
C ALA A 41 11.04 -2.54 21.72
N SER A 42 9.93 -2.23 22.41
CA SER A 42 8.81 -3.15 22.61
C SER A 42 7.98 -3.31 21.33
N PRO A 43 7.10 -4.33 21.23
CA PRO A 43 6.18 -4.48 20.12
C PRO A 43 5.32 -3.22 19.85
N ALA A 44 4.87 -2.53 20.92
CA ALA A 44 4.13 -1.28 20.80
C ALA A 44 4.97 -0.18 20.14
N ILE A 45 6.24 -0.03 20.53
CA ILE A 45 7.17 0.92 19.94
C ILE A 45 7.45 0.58 18.47
N ILE A 46 7.58 -0.70 18.12
CA ILE A 46 7.74 -1.15 16.72
C ILE A 46 6.49 -0.80 15.92
N GLY A 47 5.31 -1.06 16.44
CA GLY A 47 4.04 -0.67 15.81
C GLY A 47 3.94 0.83 15.58
N LEU A 48 4.28 1.66 16.58
CA LEU A 48 4.33 3.12 16.43
C LEU A 48 5.37 3.56 15.38
N LEU A 49 6.52 2.90 15.34
CA LEU A 49 7.56 3.17 14.35
C LEU A 49 7.05 2.92 12.92
N PHE A 50 6.37 1.80 12.68
CA PHE A 50 5.76 1.54 11.38
C PHE A 50 4.62 2.54 11.09
N GLY A 51 3.78 2.85 12.06
CA GLY A 51 2.68 3.81 11.91
C GLY A 51 3.15 5.25 11.65
N SER A 52 4.32 5.65 12.16
CA SER A 52 4.87 7.01 11.97
C SER A 52 5.11 7.37 10.49
N PHE A 53 5.38 6.38 9.65
CA PHE A 53 5.41 6.54 8.19
C PHE A 53 4.05 7.01 7.65
N GLY A 54 2.96 6.34 8.04
CA GLY A 54 1.60 6.73 7.63
C GLY A 54 1.19 8.11 8.13
N ALA A 55 1.67 8.53 9.31
CA ALA A 55 1.39 9.86 9.85
C ALA A 55 1.92 10.97 8.94
N THR A 56 3.18 10.88 8.53
CA THR A 56 3.78 11.88 7.63
C THR A 56 3.24 11.79 6.21
N MET A 57 2.98 10.59 5.71
CA MET A 57 2.32 10.40 4.41
C MET A 57 0.96 11.13 4.38
N LEU A 58 0.14 10.98 5.43
CA LEU A 58 -1.16 11.64 5.54
C LEU A 58 -1.04 13.17 5.53
N VAL A 59 -0.11 13.71 6.32
CA VAL A 59 0.07 15.16 6.47
C VAL A 59 0.68 15.79 5.22
N VAL A 60 1.62 15.12 4.57
CA VAL A 60 2.41 15.68 3.45
C VAL A 60 1.69 15.54 2.10
N SER A 61 0.88 14.49 1.89
CA SER A 61 0.29 14.19 0.58
C SER A 61 -0.51 15.35 -0.01
N MET A 62 -1.42 15.95 0.77
CA MET A 62 -2.26 17.04 0.26
C MET A 62 -1.47 18.34 0.00
N PRO A 63 -0.66 18.86 0.95
CA PRO A 63 0.16 20.05 0.72
C PRO A 63 1.15 19.88 -0.44
N MET A 64 1.72 18.68 -0.61
CA MET A 64 2.68 18.40 -1.66
C MET A 64 2.10 18.51 -3.06
N GLY A 65 0.84 18.12 -3.25
CA GLY A 65 0.12 18.37 -4.49
C GLY A 65 0.11 19.87 -4.84
N ALA A 66 -0.36 20.69 -3.91
CA ALA A 66 -0.45 22.14 -4.09
C ALA A 66 0.95 22.80 -4.25
N VAL A 67 1.95 22.34 -3.52
CA VAL A 67 3.35 22.84 -3.66
C VAL A 67 3.86 22.50 -5.06
N SER A 68 3.71 21.24 -5.51
CA SER A 68 4.19 20.83 -6.83
C SER A 68 3.46 21.51 -7.99
N ASP A 69 2.20 21.92 -7.79
CA ASP A 69 1.45 22.72 -8.75
C ASP A 69 1.97 24.16 -8.87
N ARG A 70 2.59 24.69 -7.82
CA ARG A 70 3.12 26.08 -7.82
C ARG A 70 4.56 26.16 -8.30
N ILE A 71 5.45 25.27 -7.82
CA ILE A 71 6.90 25.34 -8.09
C ILE A 71 7.36 24.36 -9.18
N GLY A 72 6.42 23.61 -9.78
CA GLY A 72 6.70 22.58 -10.79
C GLY A 72 7.07 21.23 -10.18
N ARG A 73 7.13 20.20 -11.03
CA ARG A 73 7.30 18.79 -10.61
C ARG A 73 8.75 18.43 -10.26
N ARG A 74 9.72 19.13 -10.86
CA ARG A 74 11.13 18.75 -10.78
C ARG A 74 11.72 18.88 -9.38
N THR A 75 11.57 20.04 -8.77
CA THR A 75 12.16 20.32 -7.45
C THR A 75 11.58 19.43 -6.35
N PRO A 76 10.26 19.31 -6.18
CA PRO A 76 9.69 18.40 -5.17
C PRO A 76 10.14 16.95 -5.34
N MET A 77 10.18 16.44 -6.59
CA MET A 77 10.61 15.07 -6.85
C MET A 77 12.07 14.83 -6.45
N LEU A 78 12.98 15.74 -6.80
CA LEU A 78 14.39 15.63 -6.41
C LEU A 78 14.57 15.73 -4.89
N VAL A 79 13.82 16.60 -4.22
CA VAL A 79 13.83 16.73 -2.75
C VAL A 79 13.27 15.47 -2.10
N GLY A 80 12.17 14.90 -2.62
CA GLY A 80 11.59 13.65 -2.13
C GLY A 80 12.56 12.48 -2.25
N LEU A 81 13.18 12.30 -3.41
CA LEU A 81 14.20 11.24 -3.63
C LEU A 81 15.46 11.46 -2.76
N ALA A 82 15.90 12.70 -2.57
CA ALA A 82 17.02 13.00 -1.66
C ALA A 82 16.66 12.72 -0.20
N ALA A 83 15.42 13.02 0.20
CA ALA A 83 14.89 12.69 1.52
C ALA A 83 14.81 11.16 1.72
N LEU A 84 14.39 10.38 0.69
CA LEU A 84 14.40 8.93 0.71
C LEU A 84 15.82 8.37 0.89
N ALA A 85 16.80 8.87 0.12
CA ALA A 85 18.21 8.50 0.27
C ALA A 85 18.74 8.82 1.68
N GLY A 86 18.43 10.00 2.21
CA GLY A 86 18.80 10.39 3.56
C GLY A 86 18.14 9.53 4.64
N ALA A 87 16.86 9.19 4.50
CA ALA A 87 16.14 8.31 5.42
C ALA A 87 16.74 6.90 5.44
N THR A 88 17.03 6.32 4.27
CA THR A 88 17.64 4.98 4.18
C THR A 88 19.06 4.97 4.73
N LEU A 89 19.83 6.05 4.50
CA LEU A 89 21.14 6.20 5.12
C LEU A 89 21.04 6.31 6.64
N LEU A 90 20.06 7.06 7.14
CA LEU A 90 19.80 7.17 8.58
C LEU A 90 19.42 5.81 9.20
N PHE A 91 18.65 4.96 8.52
CA PHE A 91 18.39 3.58 8.98
C PHE A 91 19.67 2.76 9.06
N ALA A 92 20.57 2.85 8.07
CA ALA A 92 21.82 2.09 8.04
C ALA A 92 22.74 2.38 9.24
N TYR A 93 22.68 3.59 9.79
CA TYR A 93 23.56 4.06 10.86
C TYR A 93 22.82 4.41 12.15
N ALA A 94 21.52 4.12 12.26
CA ALA A 94 20.74 4.39 13.46
C ALA A 94 21.25 3.56 14.65
N GLN A 95 21.60 4.25 15.75
CA GLN A 95 22.04 3.65 17.00
C GLN A 95 21.05 3.88 18.15
N ARG A 96 19.95 4.60 17.90
CA ARG A 96 18.93 4.97 18.89
C ARG A 96 17.54 4.96 18.25
N LEU A 97 16.53 4.62 19.03
CA LEU A 97 15.13 4.62 18.57
C LEU A 97 14.67 5.97 17.96
N PRO A 98 14.99 7.15 18.53
CA PRO A 98 14.61 8.42 17.90
C PRO A 98 15.14 8.60 16.47
N ALA A 99 16.32 8.06 16.14
CA ALA A 99 16.85 8.10 14.78
C ALA A 99 16.03 7.24 13.81
N LEU A 100 15.52 6.08 14.26
CA LEU A 100 14.61 5.24 13.46
C LEU A 100 13.28 5.94 13.22
N PHE A 101 12.72 6.61 14.23
CA PHE A 101 11.50 7.42 14.07
C PHE A 101 11.72 8.57 13.10
N ALA A 102 12.82 9.32 13.23
CA ALA A 102 13.17 10.38 12.29
C ALA A 102 13.29 9.85 10.86
N ALA A 103 13.97 8.71 10.66
CA ALA A 103 14.08 8.06 9.36
C ALA A 103 12.71 7.68 8.79
N ARG A 104 11.81 7.10 9.60
CA ARG A 104 10.44 6.74 9.18
C ARG A 104 9.58 7.95 8.82
N LEU A 105 9.64 9.02 9.62
CA LEU A 105 8.93 10.26 9.33
C LEU A 105 9.40 10.89 8.02
N VAL A 106 10.72 10.93 7.80
CA VAL A 106 11.30 11.43 6.54
C VAL A 106 10.94 10.52 5.37
N GLN A 107 10.98 9.20 5.55
CA GLN A 107 10.60 8.23 4.53
C GLN A 107 9.13 8.39 4.12
N GLY A 108 8.20 8.55 5.07
CA GLY A 108 6.77 8.77 4.78
C GLY A 108 6.51 10.08 4.03
N ALA A 109 7.27 11.15 4.33
CA ALA A 109 7.21 12.41 3.59
C ALA A 109 7.80 12.27 2.17
N ALA A 110 8.87 11.50 2.00
CA ALA A 110 9.48 11.20 0.72
C ALA A 110 8.54 10.38 -0.18
N ASP A 111 7.93 9.33 0.38
CA ASP A 111 6.93 8.49 -0.30
C ASP A 111 5.75 9.33 -0.80
N ALA A 112 5.11 10.09 0.09
CA ALA A 112 4.02 10.99 -0.28
C ALA A 112 4.40 11.92 -1.43
N THR A 113 5.61 12.45 -1.40
CA THR A 113 6.14 13.34 -2.45
C THR A 113 6.32 12.60 -3.77
N THR A 114 6.97 11.43 -3.75
CA THR A 114 7.26 10.63 -4.93
C THR A 114 5.97 10.19 -5.63
N TRP A 115 4.98 9.73 -4.89
CA TRP A 115 3.70 9.29 -5.42
C TRP A 115 2.87 10.45 -5.97
N VAL A 116 2.65 11.49 -5.18
CA VAL A 116 1.81 12.64 -5.58
C VAL A 116 2.41 13.34 -6.79
N VAL A 117 3.71 13.66 -6.74
CA VAL A 117 4.37 14.41 -7.80
C VAL A 117 4.61 13.54 -9.04
N GLY A 118 4.93 12.24 -8.86
CA GLY A 118 5.13 11.30 -9.95
C GLY A 118 3.86 11.12 -10.79
N PHE A 119 2.71 10.86 -10.16
CA PHE A 119 1.44 10.74 -10.87
C PHE A 119 0.95 12.07 -11.46
N ALA A 120 1.18 13.19 -10.78
CA ALA A 120 0.90 14.51 -11.32
C ALA A 120 1.73 14.80 -12.59
N LEU A 121 3.01 14.43 -12.59
CA LEU A 121 3.87 14.54 -13.78
C LEU A 121 3.35 13.70 -14.96
N ILE A 122 2.90 12.47 -14.70
CA ILE A 122 2.29 11.64 -15.75
C ILE A 122 1.00 12.27 -16.27
N ALA A 123 0.21 12.87 -15.40
CA ALA A 123 -1.01 13.58 -15.79
C ALA A 123 -0.72 14.81 -16.66
N ASP A 124 0.40 15.49 -16.44
CA ASP A 124 0.85 16.63 -17.23
C ASP A 124 1.39 16.19 -18.61
N LEU A 125 2.03 15.01 -18.71
CA LEU A 125 2.67 14.51 -19.93
C LEU A 125 1.73 13.77 -20.89
N TYR A 126 0.68 13.15 -20.37
CA TYR A 126 -0.20 12.26 -21.13
C TYR A 126 -1.66 12.68 -21.07
N PRO A 127 -2.37 12.67 -22.22
CA PRO A 127 -3.79 12.97 -22.27
C PRO A 127 -4.62 11.86 -21.59
N PRO A 128 -5.87 12.15 -21.18
CA PRO A 128 -6.72 11.21 -20.43
C PRO A 128 -6.84 9.82 -21.06
N GLU A 129 -6.88 9.72 -22.39
CA GLU A 129 -7.11 8.49 -23.18
C GLU A 129 -5.96 7.48 -23.03
N THR A 130 -4.74 7.96 -22.81
CA THR A 130 -3.54 7.11 -22.72
C THR A 130 -2.95 7.05 -21.32
N ARG A 131 -3.38 7.94 -20.41
CA ARG A 131 -2.88 8.06 -19.04
C ARG A 131 -3.06 6.76 -18.24
N GLY A 132 -4.21 6.10 -18.37
CA GLY A 132 -4.49 4.83 -17.68
C GLY A 132 -3.47 3.74 -18.01
N ARG A 133 -3.11 3.60 -19.31
CA ARG A 133 -2.09 2.62 -19.74
C ARG A 133 -0.72 2.93 -19.14
N VAL A 134 -0.33 4.20 -19.12
CA VAL A 134 0.97 4.64 -18.56
C VAL A 134 1.02 4.45 -17.04
N THR A 135 -0.04 4.83 -16.35
CA THR A 135 -0.21 4.56 -14.91
C THR A 135 -0.11 3.07 -14.61
N GLY A 136 -0.71 2.22 -15.45
CA GLY A 136 -0.61 0.77 -15.35
C GLY A 136 0.83 0.24 -15.43
N ILE A 137 1.69 0.84 -16.26
CA ILE A 137 3.12 0.49 -16.35
C ILE A 137 3.83 0.81 -15.01
N ILE A 138 3.57 1.99 -14.44
CA ILE A 138 4.17 2.40 -13.16
C ILE A 138 3.71 1.45 -12.05
N LEU A 139 2.41 1.18 -11.96
CA LEU A 139 1.85 0.26 -10.95
C LEU A 139 2.36 -1.18 -11.13
N GLY A 140 2.59 -1.62 -12.37
CA GLY A 140 3.26 -2.89 -12.65
C GLY A 140 4.68 -2.93 -12.10
N GLY A 141 5.44 -1.87 -12.29
CA GLY A 141 6.78 -1.72 -11.70
C GLY A 141 6.75 -1.76 -10.16
N THR A 142 5.81 -1.07 -9.53
CA THR A 142 5.67 -1.09 -8.07
C THR A 142 5.25 -2.46 -7.54
N SER A 143 4.43 -3.21 -8.28
CA SER A 143 4.07 -4.60 -7.91
C SER A 143 5.29 -5.50 -7.87
N VAL A 144 6.21 -5.36 -8.85
CA VAL A 144 7.50 -6.06 -8.83
C VAL A 144 8.34 -5.61 -7.64
N ALA A 145 8.36 -4.33 -7.29
CA ALA A 145 9.09 -3.80 -6.14
C ALA A 145 8.58 -4.39 -4.80
N TYR A 146 7.27 -4.50 -4.63
CA TYR A 146 6.67 -5.19 -3.48
C TYR A 146 7.08 -6.66 -3.38
N MET A 147 7.25 -7.33 -4.53
CA MET A 147 7.68 -8.72 -4.59
C MET A 147 9.15 -8.88 -4.19
N VAL A 148 10.04 -8.06 -4.75
CA VAL A 148 11.48 -8.23 -4.56
C VAL A 148 12.02 -7.54 -3.31
N GLY A 149 11.37 -6.47 -2.82
CA GLY A 149 11.84 -5.65 -1.71
C GLY A 149 12.14 -6.44 -0.44
N PRO A 150 11.16 -7.17 0.13
CA PRO A 150 11.38 -7.96 1.33
C PRO A 150 12.45 -9.06 1.16
N SER A 151 12.51 -9.71 -0.01
CA SER A 151 13.54 -10.71 -0.31
C SER A 151 14.93 -10.10 -0.35
N ILE A 152 15.09 -9.00 -1.10
CA ILE A 152 16.36 -8.27 -1.16
C ILE A 152 16.77 -7.82 0.24
N GLY A 153 15.81 -7.28 1.03
CA GLY A 153 16.06 -6.87 2.40
C GLY A 153 16.58 -7.99 3.28
N GLY A 154 15.92 -9.14 3.28
CA GLY A 154 16.29 -10.30 4.09
C GLY A 154 17.62 -10.92 3.66
N TRP A 155 17.84 -11.12 2.36
CA TRP A 155 19.07 -11.71 1.83
C TRP A 155 20.30 -10.82 2.03
N LEU A 156 20.17 -9.53 1.76
CA LEU A 156 21.27 -8.59 1.99
C LEU A 156 21.57 -8.44 3.49
N TYR A 157 20.55 -8.55 4.34
CA TYR A 157 20.75 -8.54 5.78
C TYR A 157 21.56 -9.74 6.26
N GLU A 158 21.26 -10.94 5.78
CA GLU A 158 22.06 -12.14 6.12
C GLU A 158 23.44 -12.10 5.51
N ALA A 159 23.63 -11.54 4.31
CA ALA A 159 24.90 -11.46 3.62
C ALA A 159 25.89 -10.43 4.20
N GLY A 160 25.40 -9.27 4.66
CA GLY A 160 26.28 -8.16 5.07
C GLY A 160 25.75 -7.37 6.28
N GLY A 161 24.85 -7.97 7.06
CA GLY A 161 24.28 -7.37 8.25
C GLY A 161 23.31 -6.21 7.95
N ILE A 162 22.90 -5.56 9.03
CA ILE A 162 21.81 -4.56 9.06
C ILE A 162 22.03 -3.39 8.08
N ARG A 163 23.25 -3.00 7.81
CA ARG A 163 23.58 -1.83 6.98
C ARG A 163 23.38 -2.09 5.49
N LEU A 164 23.69 -3.28 5.02
CA LEU A 164 23.78 -3.58 3.59
C LEU A 164 22.44 -3.37 2.85
N PRO A 165 21.28 -3.80 3.36
CA PRO A 165 20.00 -3.56 2.72
C PRO A 165 19.70 -2.07 2.52
N PHE A 166 19.92 -1.26 3.55
CA PHE A 166 19.66 0.19 3.49
C PHE A 166 20.65 0.94 2.60
N LEU A 167 21.94 0.57 2.61
CA LEU A 167 22.94 1.14 1.71
C LEU A 167 22.65 0.79 0.24
N PHE A 168 22.15 -0.41 -0.04
CA PHE A 168 21.71 -0.81 -1.37
C PHE A 168 20.58 0.12 -1.87
N VAL A 169 19.56 0.35 -1.04
CA VAL A 169 18.46 1.26 -1.39
C VAL A 169 18.94 2.71 -1.52
N THR A 170 19.87 3.15 -0.66
CA THR A 170 20.50 4.48 -0.80
C THR A 170 21.17 4.63 -2.17
N GLY A 171 21.91 3.60 -2.61
CA GLY A 171 22.52 3.56 -3.95
C GLY A 171 21.49 3.67 -5.07
N MET A 172 20.39 2.89 -4.97
CA MET A 172 19.27 2.98 -5.94
C MET A 172 18.66 4.39 -5.97
N ALA A 173 18.43 5.00 -4.81
CA ALA A 173 17.86 6.35 -4.72
C ALA A 173 18.80 7.38 -5.36
N ILE A 174 20.12 7.30 -5.14
CA ILE A 174 21.11 8.19 -5.76
C ILE A 174 21.10 8.03 -7.29
N LEU A 175 21.04 6.80 -7.82
CA LEU A 175 20.93 6.56 -9.26
C LEU A 175 19.64 7.13 -9.83
N THR A 176 18.54 7.00 -9.11
CA THR A 176 17.24 7.56 -9.51
C THR A 176 17.25 9.08 -9.49
N ILE A 177 17.89 9.71 -8.48
CA ILE A 177 18.12 11.16 -8.43
C ILE A 177 18.89 11.61 -9.66
N ALA A 178 20.00 10.93 -10.00
CA ALA A 178 20.82 11.28 -11.15
C ALA A 178 20.02 11.16 -12.46
N ALA A 179 19.24 10.09 -12.63
CA ALA A 179 18.36 9.88 -13.78
C ALA A 179 17.29 10.98 -13.87
N PHE A 180 16.65 11.34 -12.76
CA PHE A 180 15.63 12.39 -12.72
C PHE A 180 16.21 13.78 -12.96
N ALA A 181 17.40 14.07 -12.40
CA ALA A 181 18.11 15.33 -12.61
C ALA A 181 18.55 15.52 -14.07
N TRP A 182 18.87 14.41 -14.76
CA TRP A 182 19.22 14.42 -16.18
C TRP A 182 18.01 14.68 -17.11
N LEU A 183 16.79 14.34 -16.67
CA LEU A 183 15.56 14.49 -17.43
C LEU A 183 15.21 15.98 -17.59
N ARG A 184 14.79 16.39 -18.79
CA ARG A 184 14.23 17.73 -19.07
C ARG A 184 12.71 17.63 -19.10
N LEU A 185 12.06 18.22 -18.11
CA LEU A 185 10.61 18.27 -18.04
C LEU A 185 10.07 19.49 -18.78
N PRO A 186 8.91 19.37 -19.48
CA PRO A 186 8.23 20.52 -20.06
C PRO A 186 7.79 21.50 -18.98
N GLU A 187 7.59 22.77 -19.37
CA GLU A 187 7.07 23.80 -18.49
C GLU A 187 5.69 23.41 -17.93
N HIS A 188 5.52 23.66 -16.64
CA HIS A 188 4.33 23.29 -15.90
C HIS A 188 3.14 24.21 -16.26
N ARG A 189 1.97 23.63 -16.48
CA ARG A 189 0.69 24.37 -16.59
C ARG A 189 -0.14 24.13 -15.35
N ALA A 190 -0.54 25.22 -14.66
CA ALA A 190 -1.39 25.14 -13.49
C ALA A 190 -2.70 24.37 -13.73
N SER A 191 -3.10 23.54 -12.79
CA SER A 191 -4.23 22.62 -12.90
C SER A 191 -5.57 23.25 -12.45
N ARG A 192 -6.72 22.61 -12.81
CA ARG A 192 -8.09 23.04 -12.49
C ARG A 192 -8.39 22.95 -11.00
N GLU A 193 -9.38 23.77 -10.54
CA GLU A 193 -9.84 23.79 -9.15
C GLU A 193 -10.39 22.43 -8.65
N PRO A 194 -10.01 22.00 -7.45
CA PRO A 194 -10.49 20.73 -6.87
C PRO A 194 -11.90 20.88 -6.27
N VAL A 195 -12.70 19.78 -6.33
CA VAL A 195 -14.02 19.70 -5.68
C VAL A 195 -13.84 19.59 -4.14
N PRO A 196 -14.69 20.26 -3.31
CA PRO A 196 -14.57 20.17 -1.86
C PRO A 196 -14.76 18.75 -1.32
N ILE A 197 -13.79 18.26 -0.53
CA ILE A 197 -13.79 16.92 0.10
C ILE A 197 -15.06 16.68 0.93
N ALA A 198 -15.61 17.73 1.54
CA ALA A 198 -16.83 17.65 2.35
C ALA A 198 -18.05 17.08 1.59
N ARG A 199 -18.11 17.22 0.27
CA ARG A 199 -19.17 16.61 -0.56
C ARG A 199 -18.98 15.10 -0.71
N LEU A 200 -17.75 14.65 -0.86
CA LEU A 200 -17.44 13.21 -1.03
C LEU A 200 -17.76 12.42 0.24
N VAL A 201 -17.33 12.92 1.41
CA VAL A 201 -17.56 12.21 2.70
C VAL A 201 -19.04 12.17 3.12
N ARG A 202 -19.92 12.98 2.51
CA ARG A 202 -21.36 12.90 2.74
C ARG A 202 -22.08 11.86 1.89
N THR A 203 -21.41 11.27 0.92
CA THR A 203 -21.99 10.25 0.04
C THR A 203 -21.86 8.87 0.70
N PRO A 204 -22.96 8.16 1.02
CA PRO A 204 -22.91 6.90 1.77
C PRO A 204 -22.07 5.80 1.10
N GLN A 205 -22.10 5.74 -0.24
CA GLN A 205 -21.31 4.75 -1.00
C GLN A 205 -19.81 5.05 -0.92
N ILE A 206 -19.40 6.32 -1.00
CA ILE A 206 -17.99 6.75 -0.85
C ILE A 206 -17.54 6.50 0.59
N LEU A 207 -18.37 6.79 1.58
CA LEU A 207 -18.06 6.49 2.98
C LEU A 207 -17.87 4.97 3.20
N THR A 208 -18.76 4.16 2.61
CA THR A 208 -18.63 2.68 2.68
C THR A 208 -17.34 2.20 2.05
N CYS A 209 -17.00 2.71 0.86
CA CYS A 209 -15.72 2.40 0.22
C CYS A 209 -14.53 2.82 1.10
N SER A 210 -14.60 3.99 1.72
CA SER A 210 -13.58 4.49 2.65
C SER A 210 -13.39 3.55 3.85
N VAL A 211 -14.47 3.03 4.44
CA VAL A 211 -14.38 2.03 5.52
C VAL A 211 -13.74 0.72 5.03
N VAL A 212 -14.08 0.25 3.83
CA VAL A 212 -13.44 -0.93 3.21
C VAL A 212 -11.94 -0.73 3.08
N VAL A 213 -11.52 0.42 2.53
CA VAL A 213 -10.11 0.77 2.35
C VAL A 213 -9.39 0.89 3.69
N LEU A 214 -10.02 1.52 4.69
CA LEU A 214 -9.46 1.63 6.03
C LEU A 214 -9.23 0.27 6.68
N LEU A 215 -10.23 -0.62 6.63
CA LEU A 215 -10.12 -1.97 7.18
C LEU A 215 -9.03 -2.78 6.47
N MET A 216 -8.98 -2.71 5.14
CA MET A 216 -7.95 -3.38 4.34
C MET A 216 -6.55 -2.87 4.71
N ALA A 217 -6.34 -1.56 4.69
CA ALA A 217 -5.05 -0.95 4.99
C ALA A 217 -4.62 -1.23 6.43
N ALA A 218 -5.52 -1.04 7.41
CA ALA A 218 -5.23 -1.32 8.81
C ALA A 218 -4.91 -2.82 9.05
N THR A 219 -5.64 -3.73 8.41
CA THR A 219 -5.37 -5.18 8.53
C THR A 219 -4.01 -5.52 7.96
N MET A 220 -3.71 -5.08 6.74
CA MET A 220 -2.44 -5.35 6.07
C MET A 220 -1.27 -4.86 6.93
N THR A 221 -1.30 -3.59 7.32
CA THR A 221 -0.18 -2.94 7.98
C THR A 221 -0.06 -3.27 9.48
N MET A 222 -1.15 -3.69 10.12
CA MET A 222 -1.12 -4.25 11.48
C MET A 222 -0.39 -5.59 11.51
N PHE A 223 -0.77 -6.51 10.61
CA PHE A 223 -0.25 -7.87 10.66
C PHE A 223 1.13 -8.03 10.02
N GLU A 224 1.54 -7.14 9.12
CA GLU A 224 2.84 -7.22 8.46
C GLU A 224 4.02 -7.24 9.46
N PRO A 225 4.23 -6.24 10.34
CA PRO A 225 5.31 -6.27 11.32
C PRO A 225 5.12 -7.32 12.42
N LEU A 226 3.87 -7.56 12.83
CA LEU A 226 3.58 -8.53 13.89
C LEU A 226 3.83 -9.96 13.44
N PHE A 227 3.53 -10.27 12.18
CA PHE A 227 3.81 -11.57 11.62
C PHE A 227 5.31 -11.82 11.49
N VAL A 228 6.09 -10.80 11.13
CA VAL A 228 7.56 -10.88 11.16
C VAL A 228 8.07 -11.21 12.55
N LEU A 229 7.59 -10.47 13.57
CA LEU A 229 7.93 -10.74 14.97
C LEU A 229 7.58 -12.17 15.38
N TYR A 230 6.37 -12.62 15.05
CA TYR A 230 5.91 -13.98 15.36
C TYR A 230 6.77 -15.06 14.67
N LEU A 231 7.11 -14.89 13.39
CA LEU A 231 7.97 -15.83 12.65
C LEU A 231 9.38 -15.91 13.26
N GLN A 232 9.93 -14.77 13.68
CA GLN A 232 11.27 -14.71 14.29
C GLN A 232 11.27 -15.26 15.71
N ASP A 233 10.28 -14.93 16.55
CA ASP A 233 10.26 -15.28 17.97
C ASP A 233 9.77 -16.70 18.22
N SER A 234 8.73 -17.14 17.52
CA SER A 234 8.09 -18.44 17.74
C SER A 234 8.68 -19.57 16.90
N LEU A 235 9.10 -19.26 15.67
CA LEU A 235 9.57 -20.26 14.71
C LEU A 235 11.07 -20.13 14.38
N HIS A 236 11.74 -19.13 14.95
CA HIS A 236 13.17 -18.83 14.74
C HIS A 236 13.55 -18.74 13.25
N ILE A 237 12.61 -18.20 12.42
CA ILE A 237 12.79 -18.00 11.00
C ILE A 237 13.66 -16.76 10.76
N GLY A 238 14.81 -16.94 10.11
CA GLY A 238 15.73 -15.84 9.79
C GLY A 238 15.19 -14.85 8.77
N PRO A 239 15.78 -13.64 8.68
CA PRO A 239 15.30 -12.56 7.83
C PRO A 239 15.18 -12.90 6.35
N ALA A 240 16.08 -13.70 5.77
CA ALA A 240 15.99 -14.13 4.37
C ALA A 240 14.75 -14.99 4.10
N ARG A 241 14.45 -15.93 5.00
CA ARG A 241 13.23 -16.75 4.89
C ARG A 241 11.98 -15.93 5.09
N VAL A 242 11.97 -14.96 6.01
CA VAL A 242 10.88 -13.99 6.17
C VAL A 242 10.68 -13.22 4.86
N GLY A 243 11.75 -12.68 4.27
CA GLY A 243 11.70 -12.02 2.97
C GLY A 243 11.11 -12.91 1.87
N THR A 244 11.47 -14.21 1.85
CA THR A 244 10.93 -15.19 0.89
C THR A 244 9.43 -15.42 1.08
N VAL A 245 8.91 -15.44 2.32
CA VAL A 245 7.47 -15.55 2.60
C VAL A 245 6.71 -14.36 1.99
N PHE A 246 7.19 -13.15 2.21
CA PHE A 246 6.54 -11.94 1.66
C PHE A 246 6.68 -11.84 0.13
N ALA A 247 7.82 -12.27 -0.44
CA ALA A 247 7.98 -12.33 -1.89
C ALA A 247 7.02 -13.34 -2.54
N ALA A 248 6.83 -14.50 -1.94
CA ALA A 248 5.86 -15.49 -2.42
C ALA A 248 4.43 -14.91 -2.37
N ALA A 249 4.07 -14.22 -1.28
CA ALA A 249 2.79 -13.54 -1.15
C ALA A 249 2.59 -12.46 -2.23
N ALA A 250 3.60 -11.61 -2.48
CA ALA A 250 3.54 -10.57 -3.50
C ALA A 250 3.47 -11.13 -4.92
N LEU A 251 4.20 -12.24 -5.19
CA LEU A 251 4.11 -12.96 -6.46
C LEU A 251 2.69 -13.49 -6.67
N GLY A 252 2.11 -14.16 -5.67
CA GLY A 252 0.73 -14.61 -5.70
C GLY A 252 -0.24 -13.47 -5.97
N ASN A 253 -0.09 -12.34 -5.28
CA ASN A 253 -0.90 -11.15 -5.46
C ASN A 253 -0.87 -10.65 -6.92
N THR A 254 0.29 -10.64 -7.57
CA THR A 254 0.46 -10.25 -8.97
C THR A 254 -0.36 -11.14 -9.92
N PHE A 255 -0.43 -12.44 -9.66
CA PHE A 255 -1.26 -13.37 -10.46
C PHE A 255 -2.76 -13.25 -10.16
N PHE A 256 -3.15 -12.93 -8.92
CA PHE A 256 -4.55 -12.80 -8.54
C PHE A 256 -5.21 -11.53 -9.08
N HIS A 257 -4.49 -10.41 -9.21
CA HIS A 257 -5.08 -9.14 -9.65
C HIS A 257 -5.82 -9.20 -11.00
N PRO A 258 -5.28 -9.79 -12.09
CA PRO A 258 -6.00 -9.90 -13.36
C PRO A 258 -7.25 -10.79 -13.29
N LEU A 259 -7.21 -11.86 -12.46
CA LEU A 259 -8.34 -12.75 -12.24
C LEU A 259 -9.45 -12.01 -11.49
N VAL A 260 -9.09 -11.31 -10.44
CA VAL A 260 -10.01 -10.52 -9.61
C VAL A 260 -10.66 -9.38 -10.39
N GLY A 261 -9.91 -8.72 -11.29
CA GLY A 261 -10.47 -7.71 -12.19
C GLY A 261 -11.64 -8.26 -13.02
N ARG A 262 -11.46 -9.44 -13.66
CA ARG A 262 -12.55 -10.11 -14.42
C ARG A 262 -13.72 -10.53 -13.52
N MET A 263 -13.45 -10.92 -12.28
CA MET A 263 -14.51 -11.23 -11.31
C MET A 263 -15.29 -9.97 -10.89
N ALA A 264 -14.59 -8.82 -10.75
CA ALA A 264 -15.24 -7.55 -10.43
C ALA A 264 -16.20 -7.10 -11.52
N ASP A 265 -15.85 -7.29 -12.80
CA ASP A 265 -16.71 -6.98 -13.94
C ASP A 265 -18.01 -7.83 -13.94
N ARG A 266 -17.94 -9.09 -13.45
CA ARG A 266 -19.08 -10.02 -13.42
C ARG A 266 -19.93 -9.91 -12.16
N TRP A 267 -19.33 -9.76 -10.99
CA TRP A 267 -19.99 -9.83 -9.68
C TRP A 267 -20.23 -8.46 -9.06
N GLY A 268 -19.68 -7.40 -9.66
CA GLY A 268 -19.70 -6.04 -9.16
C GLY A 268 -18.62 -5.76 -8.12
N ALA A 269 -17.96 -4.63 -8.27
CA ALA A 269 -16.83 -4.21 -7.44
C ALA A 269 -17.19 -4.12 -5.94
N ARG A 270 -18.37 -3.61 -5.60
CA ARG A 270 -18.85 -3.48 -4.22
C ARG A 270 -18.95 -4.81 -3.50
N ARG A 271 -19.64 -5.79 -4.14
CA ARG A 271 -19.85 -7.12 -3.57
C ARG A 271 -18.53 -7.85 -3.40
N LEU A 272 -17.67 -7.78 -4.41
CA LEU A 272 -16.37 -8.45 -4.39
C LEU A 272 -15.46 -7.89 -3.30
N SER A 273 -15.44 -6.58 -3.08
CA SER A 273 -14.69 -5.96 -1.98
C SER A 273 -15.15 -6.49 -0.60
N GLY A 274 -16.46 -6.66 -0.40
CA GLY A 274 -16.99 -7.25 0.84
C GLY A 274 -16.60 -8.72 1.01
N ILE A 275 -16.67 -9.51 -0.05
CA ILE A 275 -16.23 -10.93 -0.05
C ILE A 275 -14.75 -11.02 0.29
N GLY A 276 -13.91 -10.15 -0.28
CA GLY A 276 -12.48 -10.11 0.00
C GLY A 276 -12.15 -9.77 1.46
N LEU A 277 -12.88 -8.81 2.07
CA LEU A 277 -12.72 -8.52 3.51
C LEU A 277 -13.09 -9.73 4.37
N LEU A 278 -14.20 -10.41 4.07
CA LEU A 278 -14.60 -11.62 4.79
C LEU A 278 -13.61 -12.77 4.59
N ALA A 279 -13.07 -12.94 3.38
CA ALA A 279 -12.04 -13.93 3.10
C ALA A 279 -10.75 -13.61 3.89
N SER A 280 -10.32 -12.34 3.89
CA SER A 280 -9.16 -11.90 4.69
C SER A 280 -9.38 -12.18 6.19
N ALA A 281 -10.54 -11.80 6.72
CA ALA A 281 -10.89 -12.10 8.11
C ALA A 281 -10.89 -13.61 8.42
N GLY A 282 -11.32 -14.44 7.46
CA GLY A 282 -11.30 -15.90 7.60
C GLY A 282 -9.88 -16.49 7.66
N VAL A 283 -8.90 -15.88 7.01
CA VAL A 283 -7.51 -16.36 7.00
C VAL A 283 -6.74 -15.92 8.26
N LEU A 284 -7.03 -14.74 8.81
CA LEU A 284 -6.28 -14.15 9.94
C LEU A 284 -6.09 -15.08 11.15
N PRO A 285 -7.11 -15.82 11.66
CA PRO A 285 -6.92 -16.71 12.80
C PRO A 285 -5.90 -17.82 12.55
N PHE A 286 -5.77 -18.28 11.30
CA PHE A 286 -4.81 -19.31 10.91
C PHE A 286 -3.38 -18.76 10.79
N ILE A 287 -3.21 -17.49 10.42
CA ILE A 287 -1.89 -16.82 10.40
C ILE A 287 -1.24 -16.86 11.79
N ALA A 288 -2.03 -16.73 12.86
CA ALA A 288 -1.53 -16.82 14.21
C ALA A 288 -1.28 -18.27 14.70
N GLN A 289 -1.52 -19.27 13.85
CA GLN A 289 -1.31 -20.69 14.13
C GLN A 289 -0.28 -21.33 13.18
N VAL A 290 0.53 -20.51 12.53
CA VAL A 290 1.64 -20.99 11.68
C VAL A 290 2.62 -21.80 12.52
N TRP A 291 2.99 -23.00 12.04
CA TRP A 291 3.87 -23.92 12.76
C TRP A 291 5.17 -24.28 11.98
N SER A 292 5.28 -23.83 10.74
CA SER A 292 6.41 -24.13 9.87
C SER A 292 6.58 -23.10 8.76
N PHE A 293 7.75 -23.05 8.14
CA PHE A 293 8.01 -22.17 6.99
C PHE A 293 7.04 -22.42 5.81
N PRO A 294 6.75 -23.67 5.38
CA PRO A 294 5.76 -23.88 4.32
C PRO A 294 4.37 -23.40 4.68
N SER A 295 3.91 -23.60 5.94
CA SER A 295 2.59 -23.11 6.38
C SER A 295 2.55 -21.57 6.37
N ALA A 296 3.66 -20.89 6.71
CA ALA A 296 3.77 -19.44 6.61
C ALA A 296 3.58 -18.96 5.16
N VAL A 297 4.25 -19.62 4.21
CA VAL A 297 4.13 -19.28 2.77
C VAL A 297 2.70 -19.46 2.29
N VAL A 298 2.06 -20.61 2.58
CA VAL A 298 0.69 -20.91 2.14
C VAL A 298 -0.30 -19.90 2.72
N LEU A 299 -0.23 -19.60 4.02
CA LEU A 299 -1.16 -18.67 4.66
C LEU A 299 -0.95 -17.23 4.21
N CYS A 300 0.31 -16.80 3.96
CA CYS A 300 0.59 -15.51 3.33
C CYS A 300 0.04 -15.42 1.91
N LEU A 301 0.15 -16.48 1.11
CA LEU A 301 -0.45 -16.54 -0.23
C LEU A 301 -1.97 -16.43 -0.19
N LEU A 302 -2.63 -17.13 0.74
CA LEU A 302 -4.09 -17.04 0.92
C LEU A 302 -4.50 -15.62 1.36
N GLN A 303 -3.75 -15.01 2.27
CA GLN A 303 -4.00 -13.64 2.70
C GLN A 303 -3.78 -12.63 1.56
N ALA A 304 -2.74 -12.82 0.75
CA ALA A 304 -2.49 -11.99 -0.43
C ALA A 304 -3.61 -12.12 -1.47
N ALA A 305 -4.13 -13.34 -1.69
CA ALA A 305 -5.28 -13.55 -2.55
C ALA A 305 -6.53 -12.82 -2.02
N ALA A 306 -6.80 -12.90 -0.72
CA ALA A 306 -7.90 -12.19 -0.08
C ALA A 306 -7.74 -10.66 -0.22
N PHE A 307 -6.53 -10.13 -0.04
CA PHE A 307 -6.25 -8.71 -0.26
C PHE A 307 -6.39 -8.29 -1.74
N ALA A 308 -6.02 -9.12 -2.70
CA ALA A 308 -6.27 -8.85 -4.11
C ALA A 308 -7.76 -8.70 -4.41
N ILE A 309 -8.62 -9.55 -3.77
CA ILE A 309 -10.07 -9.51 -3.90
C ILE A 309 -10.69 -8.23 -3.31
N VAL A 310 -10.01 -7.55 -2.39
CA VAL A 310 -10.42 -6.23 -1.89
C VAL A 310 -9.81 -5.10 -2.73
N GLY A 311 -8.51 -5.15 -2.96
CA GLY A 311 -7.70 -4.02 -3.43
C GLY A 311 -8.13 -3.50 -4.79
N SER A 312 -8.10 -4.36 -5.83
CA SER A 312 -8.50 -3.93 -7.18
C SER A 312 -9.97 -3.50 -7.25
N PRO A 313 -10.94 -4.25 -6.70
CA PRO A 313 -12.33 -3.84 -6.74
C PRO A 313 -12.62 -2.57 -5.94
N SER A 314 -11.92 -2.30 -4.84
CA SER A 314 -12.16 -1.09 -4.05
C SER A 314 -11.87 0.20 -4.83
N LEU A 315 -10.88 0.17 -5.75
CA LEU A 315 -10.61 1.30 -6.65
C LEU A 315 -11.77 1.54 -7.63
N THR A 316 -12.30 0.47 -8.22
CA THR A 316 -13.48 0.53 -9.10
C THR A 316 -14.71 0.97 -8.30
N PHE A 317 -14.90 0.44 -7.09
CA PHE A 317 -15.99 0.84 -6.21
C PHE A 317 -15.96 2.34 -5.88
N MET A 318 -14.76 2.92 -5.63
CA MET A 318 -14.62 4.37 -5.41
C MET A 318 -15.01 5.16 -6.67
N ALA A 319 -14.60 4.70 -7.86
CA ALA A 319 -14.94 5.33 -9.12
C ALA A 319 -16.46 5.29 -9.40
N ASP A 320 -17.08 4.12 -9.23
CA ASP A 320 -18.53 3.92 -9.42
C ASP A 320 -19.33 4.80 -8.45
N ALA A 321 -18.95 4.80 -7.16
CA ALA A 321 -19.61 5.62 -6.14
C ALA A 321 -19.51 7.12 -6.42
N THR A 322 -18.38 7.56 -7.00
CA THR A 322 -18.17 8.97 -7.41
C THR A 322 -19.02 9.33 -8.62
N SER A 323 -19.13 8.43 -9.60
CA SER A 323 -19.97 8.63 -10.79
C SER A 323 -21.45 8.66 -10.43
N GLU A 324 -21.93 7.73 -9.59
CA GLU A 324 -23.32 7.67 -9.13
C GLU A 324 -23.72 8.90 -8.32
N ALA A 325 -22.77 9.51 -7.59
CA ALA A 325 -23.00 10.75 -6.87
C ALA A 325 -23.02 12.00 -7.77
N GLY A 326 -22.81 11.85 -9.08
CA GLY A 326 -22.72 12.98 -10.02
C GLY A 326 -21.51 13.89 -9.77
N LEU A 327 -20.51 13.40 -9.04
CA LEU A 327 -19.30 14.13 -8.69
C LEU A 327 -18.24 13.85 -9.76
N GLY A 328 -18.08 14.73 -10.75
CA GLY A 328 -17.14 14.57 -11.87
C GLY A 328 -15.65 14.66 -11.50
N SER A 329 -15.28 14.56 -10.22
CA SER A 329 -13.91 14.74 -9.72
C SER A 329 -13.31 13.44 -9.18
N PHE A 330 -12.87 12.57 -10.08
CA PHE A 330 -12.15 11.35 -9.73
C PHE A 330 -10.83 11.62 -9.00
N GLY A 331 -10.13 12.72 -9.32
CA GLY A 331 -8.88 13.09 -8.64
C GLY A 331 -9.08 13.30 -7.13
N THR A 332 -10.12 14.03 -6.73
CA THR A 332 -10.43 14.24 -5.31
C THR A 332 -10.90 12.94 -4.63
N ALA A 333 -11.64 12.08 -5.35
CA ALA A 333 -12.10 10.79 -4.81
C ALA A 333 -10.92 9.85 -4.53
N TYR A 334 -9.96 9.74 -5.45
CA TYR A 334 -8.73 8.97 -5.22
C TYR A 334 -7.80 9.63 -4.21
N GLY A 335 -7.81 10.97 -4.08
CA GLY A 335 -7.15 11.68 -2.99
C GLY A 335 -7.71 11.27 -1.63
N LEU A 336 -9.03 11.19 -1.49
CA LEU A 336 -9.69 10.68 -0.28
C LEU A 336 -9.33 9.20 -0.04
N TYR A 337 -9.33 8.36 -1.08
CA TYR A 337 -8.91 6.96 -1.00
C TYR A 337 -7.49 6.84 -0.39
N ASN A 338 -6.54 7.60 -0.90
CA ASN A 338 -5.16 7.60 -0.41
C ASN A 338 -5.05 8.16 1.02
N ALA A 339 -5.83 9.18 1.38
CA ALA A 339 -5.85 9.70 2.74
C ALA A 339 -6.38 8.65 3.73
N VAL A 340 -7.45 7.94 3.38
CA VAL A 340 -8.01 6.84 4.19
C VAL A 340 -7.00 5.67 4.29
N TRP A 341 -6.32 5.35 3.20
CA TRP A 341 -5.23 4.37 3.20
C TRP A 341 -4.13 4.76 4.19
N ALA A 342 -3.68 6.02 4.16
CA ALA A 342 -2.66 6.54 5.08
C ALA A 342 -3.10 6.49 6.56
N VAL A 343 -4.40 6.70 6.85
CA VAL A 343 -4.95 6.49 8.20
C VAL A 343 -4.80 5.02 8.62
N GLY A 344 -5.05 4.07 7.71
CA GLY A 344 -4.83 2.64 7.96
C GLY A 344 -3.36 2.31 8.25
N LEU A 345 -2.43 2.90 7.46
CA LEU A 345 -0.99 2.75 7.69
C LEU A 345 -0.51 3.33 9.04
N LEU A 346 -1.17 4.36 9.52
CA LEU A 346 -0.88 4.94 10.83
C LEU A 346 -1.48 4.08 11.96
N ALA A 347 -2.78 3.82 11.89
CA ALA A 347 -3.54 3.21 12.98
C ALA A 347 -3.27 1.70 13.11
N GLY A 348 -3.13 0.99 11.98
CA GLY A 348 -2.95 -0.46 11.96
C GLY A 348 -1.75 -0.93 12.79
N PRO A 349 -0.53 -0.54 12.44
CA PRO A 349 0.66 -0.99 13.18
C PRO A 349 0.71 -0.46 14.61
N ALA A 350 0.27 0.79 14.86
CA ALA A 350 0.27 1.37 16.20
C ALA A 350 -0.67 0.60 17.15
N LEU A 351 -1.91 0.36 16.70
CA LEU A 351 -2.89 -0.45 17.46
C LEU A 351 -2.41 -1.91 17.59
N GLY A 352 -1.93 -2.49 16.50
CA GLY A 352 -1.46 -3.87 16.47
C GLY A 352 -0.30 -4.11 17.42
N GLY A 353 0.73 -3.25 17.39
CA GLY A 353 1.87 -3.36 18.29
C GLY A 353 1.48 -3.25 19.76
N TYR A 354 0.59 -2.29 20.09
CA TYR A 354 0.04 -2.15 21.44
C TYR A 354 -0.72 -3.41 21.89
N LEU A 355 -1.61 -3.93 21.05
CA LEU A 355 -2.39 -5.12 21.38
C LEU A 355 -1.52 -6.39 21.49
N TYR A 356 -0.52 -6.52 20.59
CA TYR A 356 0.41 -7.66 20.62
C TYR A 356 1.23 -7.73 21.92
N GLU A 357 1.52 -6.58 22.51
CA GLU A 357 2.23 -6.51 23.81
C GLU A 357 1.35 -6.97 24.99
N HIS A 358 0.01 -6.77 24.90
CA HIS A 358 -0.91 -7.03 26.00
C HIS A 358 -1.70 -8.33 25.85
N MET A 359 -1.70 -8.98 24.69
CA MET A 359 -2.44 -10.21 24.43
C MET A 359 -1.69 -11.16 23.50
N ARG A 360 -2.08 -12.44 23.51
CA ARG A 360 -1.51 -13.43 22.60
C ARG A 360 -1.85 -13.10 21.15
N PHE A 361 -0.93 -13.34 20.22
CA PHE A 361 -1.11 -13.09 18.79
C PHE A 361 -2.37 -13.77 18.22
N SER A 362 -2.70 -14.97 18.69
CA SER A 362 -3.93 -15.67 18.30
C SER A 362 -5.21 -14.94 18.74
N MET A 363 -5.23 -14.37 19.94
CA MET A 363 -6.37 -13.57 20.41
C MET A 363 -6.53 -12.27 19.63
N LEU A 364 -5.40 -11.61 19.31
CA LEU A 364 -5.40 -10.42 18.48
C LEU A 364 -5.96 -10.74 17.09
N ALA A 365 -5.46 -11.81 16.44
CA ALA A 365 -5.91 -12.21 15.10
C ALA A 365 -7.40 -12.58 15.08
N LEU A 366 -7.88 -13.31 16.08
CA LEU A 366 -9.30 -13.69 16.20
C LEU A 366 -10.19 -12.47 16.48
N GLY A 367 -9.77 -11.62 17.42
CA GLY A 367 -10.51 -10.39 17.78
C GLY A 367 -10.59 -9.41 16.60
N TRP A 368 -9.48 -9.19 15.89
CA TRP A 368 -9.48 -8.34 14.71
C TRP A 368 -10.30 -8.92 13.56
N SER A 369 -10.23 -10.25 13.36
CA SER A 369 -11.11 -10.95 12.40
C SER A 369 -12.58 -10.69 12.71
N ALA A 370 -12.99 -10.83 13.99
CA ALA A 370 -14.36 -10.55 14.40
C ALA A 370 -14.78 -9.08 14.14
N VAL A 371 -13.89 -8.11 14.38
CA VAL A 371 -14.12 -6.69 14.05
C VAL A 371 -14.34 -6.51 12.55
N VAL A 372 -13.46 -7.07 11.70
CA VAL A 372 -13.60 -6.97 10.23
C VAL A 372 -14.90 -7.60 9.75
N VAL A 373 -15.27 -8.78 10.26
CA VAL A 373 -16.54 -9.45 9.92
C VAL A 373 -17.72 -8.59 10.36
N ALA A 374 -17.74 -8.13 11.62
CA ALA A 374 -18.85 -7.36 12.17
C ALA A 374 -19.06 -6.05 11.39
N VAL A 375 -17.98 -5.28 11.16
CA VAL A 375 -18.08 -4.03 10.39
C VAL A 375 -18.53 -4.30 8.96
N THR A 376 -17.99 -5.31 8.28
CA THR A 376 -18.38 -5.64 6.91
C THR A 376 -19.86 -6.01 6.81
N LEU A 377 -20.38 -6.81 7.75
CA LEU A 377 -21.79 -7.22 7.75
C LEU A 377 -22.75 -6.08 8.18
N LEU A 378 -22.27 -5.11 8.94
CA LEU A 378 -23.07 -3.96 9.36
C LEU A 378 -23.20 -2.89 8.28
N LEU A 379 -22.31 -2.84 7.29
CA LEU A 379 -22.35 -1.85 6.22
C LEU A 379 -23.60 -2.05 5.33
N PRO A 380 -24.48 -1.01 5.17
CA PRO A 380 -25.76 -1.14 4.48
C PRO A 380 -25.65 -1.61 3.03
N VAL A 381 -24.59 -1.15 2.34
CA VAL A 381 -24.33 -1.49 0.93
C VAL A 381 -24.07 -2.97 0.73
N PHE A 382 -23.42 -3.64 1.69
CA PHE A 382 -23.19 -5.07 1.60
C PHE A 382 -24.45 -5.86 1.96
N ARG A 383 -25.25 -5.40 2.91
CA ARG A 383 -26.54 -6.03 3.23
C ARG A 383 -27.44 -6.09 1.99
N SER A 384 -27.60 -5.01 1.24
CA SER A 384 -28.41 -4.99 0.02
C SER A 384 -27.81 -5.86 -1.10
N ALA A 385 -26.49 -5.84 -1.29
CA ALA A 385 -25.82 -6.63 -2.31
C ALA A 385 -25.90 -8.15 -2.07
N PHE A 386 -25.87 -8.57 -0.80
CA PHE A 386 -26.05 -9.99 -0.43
C PHE A 386 -27.53 -10.42 -0.43
N ALA A 387 -28.47 -9.52 -0.14
CA ALA A 387 -29.91 -9.79 -0.16
C ALA A 387 -30.48 -9.95 -1.58
N ALA A 388 -30.05 -9.10 -2.51
CA ALA A 388 -30.54 -9.13 -3.90
C ALA A 388 -30.27 -10.45 -4.64
N HIS A 389 -29.28 -11.22 -4.22
CA HIS A 389 -29.00 -12.55 -4.81
C HIS A 389 -29.94 -13.66 -4.34
N ARG A 390 -30.67 -13.46 -3.23
CA ARG A 390 -31.68 -14.42 -2.75
C ARG A 390 -33.03 -14.27 -3.44
N SER A 391 -33.25 -13.17 -4.14
CA SER A 391 -34.53 -12.81 -4.76
C SER A 391 -34.56 -12.92 -6.29
N SER A 392 -33.48 -13.37 -6.96
CA SER A 392 -33.56 -13.67 -8.39
C SER A 392 -34.27 -15.01 -8.58
N PRO A 393 -35.52 -15.03 -9.10
CA PRO A 393 -36.20 -16.29 -9.47
C PRO A 393 -35.34 -16.90 -10.60
N SER A 394 -35.06 -18.21 -10.47
CA SER A 394 -34.56 -19.00 -11.57
C SER A 394 -35.55 -18.84 -12.75
N SER A 395 -35.19 -18.05 -13.75
CA SER A 395 -35.91 -17.99 -15.01
C SER A 395 -35.77 -19.36 -15.66
N ARG A 396 -36.76 -20.24 -15.41
CA ARG A 396 -36.96 -21.41 -16.26
C ARG A 396 -37.27 -20.88 -17.66
N PRO A 397 -36.61 -21.38 -18.71
CA PRO A 397 -37.02 -21.06 -20.06
C PRO A 397 -38.42 -21.65 -20.29
N GLU A 398 -39.42 -20.79 -20.54
CA GLU A 398 -40.68 -21.22 -21.08
C GLU A 398 -40.42 -21.77 -22.49
N THR A 399 -40.66 -23.06 -22.66
CA THR A 399 -40.69 -23.70 -23.97
C THR A 399 -41.91 -23.19 -24.72
N PRO A 400 -41.79 -22.64 -25.93
CA PRO A 400 -42.94 -22.28 -26.74
C PRO A 400 -43.61 -23.55 -27.24
N ARG A 401 -44.95 -23.58 -27.09
CA ARG A 401 -45.86 -24.55 -27.75
C ARG A 401 -46.07 -24.16 -29.19
#